data_b7d22f673f65a230d2d3f49574c630ff
#
_entry.id   b7d22f673f65a230d2d3f49574c630ff
#
_cell.length_a   1.000
_cell.length_b   1.000
_cell.length_c   1.000
_cell.angle_alpha   90.00
_cell.angle_beta   90.00
_cell.angle_gamma   90.00
#
_symmetry.space_group_name_H-M   'P 1'
#
loop_
_entity.id
_entity.type
_entity.pdbx_description
1 polymer ?
#
loop_
_entity_poly.entity_id
_entity_poly.type
_entity_poly.pdbx_seq_one_letter_code
_entity_poly.pdbx_strand_id
1 'polypeptide(L)'
;MHTHRLIIHRHDRLLGHFDSSLPWSLEAVAEVALRLPETEGYRLELFVARSEQRVLESSPDGVRVLYSNPIFTPANLPKKC
;
A
#
# COMPACT_ATOMS: atom_id res chain seq x y z
N MET A 1 9.40 5.91 -6.60
CA MET A 1 9.26 5.48 -5.20
C MET A 1 7.98 4.65 -5.09
N HIS A 2 8.05 3.51 -4.42
CA HIS A 2 6.90 2.64 -4.27
C HIS A 2 6.17 2.92 -2.98
N THR A 3 4.82 2.86 -3.02
CA THR A 3 4.00 2.90 -1.82
C THR A 3 3.55 1.49 -1.51
N HIS A 4 3.82 1.02 -0.30
CA HIS A 4 3.32 -0.26 0.18
C HIS A 4 2.12 -0.03 1.08
N ARG A 5 1.07 -0.80 0.85
CA ARG A 5 -0.16 -0.76 1.65
C ARG A 5 -0.40 -2.11 2.29
N LEU A 6 -0.49 -2.12 3.60
CA LEU A 6 -0.83 -3.30 4.37
C LEU A 6 -2.29 -3.21 4.81
N ILE A 7 -3.14 -4.09 4.29
CA ILE A 7 -4.54 -4.15 4.67
C ILE A 7 -4.68 -5.11 5.85
N ILE A 8 -5.34 -4.65 6.89
CA ILE A 8 -5.40 -5.34 8.18
C ILE A 8 -6.83 -5.76 8.50
N HIS A 9 -7.03 -7.06 8.65
CA HIS A 9 -8.29 -7.66 9.13
C HIS A 9 -8.05 -8.34 10.46
N ARG A 10 -9.05 -8.38 11.30
CA ARG A 10 -9.04 -9.18 12.51
C ARG A 10 -10.40 -9.85 12.67
N HIS A 11 -10.42 -11.18 12.81
CA HIS A 11 -11.66 -11.97 12.93
C HIS A 11 -12.66 -11.66 11.80
N ASP A 12 -12.16 -11.64 10.55
CA ASP A 12 -12.93 -11.37 9.34
C ASP A 12 -13.51 -9.95 9.26
N ARG A 13 -13.04 -9.06 10.11
CA ARG A 13 -13.46 -7.66 10.11
C ARG A 13 -12.31 -6.76 9.64
N LEU A 14 -12.57 -5.94 8.64
CA LEU A 14 -11.60 -4.96 8.17
C LEU A 14 -11.37 -3.89 9.25
N LEU A 15 -10.13 -3.76 9.70
CA LEU A 15 -9.74 -2.70 10.63
C LEU A 15 -9.28 -1.45 9.93
N GLY A 16 -8.58 -1.59 8.80
CA GLY A 16 -8.04 -0.48 8.06
C GLY A 16 -6.78 -0.87 7.29
N HIS A 17 -5.95 0.12 6.99
CA HIS A 17 -4.70 -0.14 6.30
C HIS A 17 -3.60 0.79 6.80
N PHE A 18 -2.36 0.34 6.59
CA PHE A 18 -1.15 1.10 6.85
C PHE A 18 -0.40 1.31 5.53
N ASP A 19 -0.13 2.56 5.18
CA ASP A 19 0.59 2.92 3.96
C ASP A 19 1.95 3.50 4.31
N SER A 20 2.96 3.11 3.55
CA SER A 20 4.30 3.68 3.67
C SER A 20 4.90 3.94 2.28
N SER A 21 5.39 5.15 2.07
CA SER A 21 6.04 5.57 0.81
C SER A 21 7.52 5.88 1.01
N LEU A 22 8.08 5.45 2.13
CA LEU A 22 9.49 5.68 2.45
C LEU A 22 10.39 4.75 1.62
N PRO A 23 11.69 5.11 1.45
CA PRO A 23 12.63 4.20 0.77
C PRO A 23 12.71 2.81 1.42
N TRP A 24 12.41 2.70 2.71
CA TRP A 24 12.36 1.44 3.45
C TRP A 24 10.92 0.99 3.73
N SER A 25 10.00 1.31 2.84
CA SER A 25 8.57 1.02 3.05
C SER A 25 8.28 -0.47 3.27
N LEU A 26 8.97 -1.35 2.56
CA LEU A 26 8.78 -2.79 2.75
C LEU A 26 9.20 -3.24 4.15
N GLU A 27 10.30 -2.71 4.66
CA GLU A 27 10.75 -3.00 6.03
C GLU A 27 9.77 -2.44 7.06
N ALA A 28 9.25 -1.23 6.82
CA ALA A 28 8.29 -0.61 7.71
C ALA A 28 7.01 -1.44 7.81
N VAL A 29 6.50 -1.91 6.67
CA VAL A 29 5.32 -2.77 6.63
C VAL A 29 5.59 -4.10 7.34
N ALA A 30 6.76 -4.70 7.12
CA ALA A 30 7.14 -5.95 7.78
C ALA A 30 7.19 -5.78 9.30
N GLU A 31 7.70 -4.65 9.78
CA GLU A 31 7.75 -4.38 11.21
C GLU A 31 6.37 -4.24 11.83
N VAL A 32 5.45 -3.56 11.15
CA VAL A 32 4.06 -3.48 11.59
C VAL A 32 3.42 -4.87 11.60
N ALA A 33 3.66 -5.67 10.56
CA ALA A 33 3.12 -7.03 10.45
C ALA A 33 3.57 -7.94 11.60
N LEU A 34 4.80 -7.78 12.08
CA LEU A 34 5.31 -8.56 13.20
C LEU A 34 4.53 -8.32 14.51
N ARG A 35 3.87 -7.18 14.63
CA ARG A 35 3.08 -6.84 15.81
C ARG A 35 1.62 -7.28 15.72
N LEU A 36 1.24 -7.86 14.58
CA LEU A 36 -0.12 -8.30 14.30
C LEU A 36 -0.11 -9.79 13.95
N PRO A 37 0.13 -10.68 14.95
CA PRO A 37 0.31 -12.10 14.68
C PRO A 37 -1.01 -12.78 14.29
N GLU A 38 -0.92 -13.75 13.39
CA GLU A 38 -2.05 -14.55 12.97
C GLU A 38 -2.70 -15.29 14.16
N THR A 39 -1.90 -15.65 15.16
CA THR A 39 -2.39 -16.32 16.37
C THR A 39 -3.42 -15.50 17.14
N GLU A 40 -3.44 -14.19 16.95
CA GLU A 40 -4.45 -13.31 17.56
C GLU A 40 -5.60 -12.96 16.63
N GLY A 41 -5.71 -13.67 15.50
CA GLY A 41 -6.80 -13.50 14.56
C GLY A 41 -6.58 -12.47 13.48
N TYR A 42 -5.37 -11.93 13.37
CA TYR A 42 -5.04 -10.96 12.32
C TYR A 42 -4.81 -11.64 10.98
N ARG A 43 -5.36 -11.05 9.93
CA ARG A 43 -5.06 -11.43 8.56
C ARG A 43 -4.59 -10.18 7.83
N LEU A 44 -3.45 -10.30 7.15
CA LEU A 44 -2.78 -9.18 6.50
C LEU A 44 -2.68 -9.42 5.00
N GLU A 45 -2.91 -8.38 4.22
CA GLU A 45 -2.74 -8.39 2.77
C GLU A 45 -1.83 -7.24 2.39
N LEU A 46 -0.77 -7.53 1.61
CA LEU A 46 0.16 -6.52 1.16
C LEU A 46 -0.09 -6.16 -0.28
N PHE A 47 -0.14 -4.86 -0.56
CA PHE A 47 -0.21 -4.31 -1.90
C PHE A 47 0.92 -3.32 -2.12
N VAL A 48 1.32 -3.16 -3.36
CA VAL A 48 2.34 -2.19 -3.74
C VAL A 48 1.85 -1.37 -4.92
N ALA A 49 2.05 -0.06 -4.85
CA ALA A 49 1.79 0.86 -5.95
C ALA A 49 3.13 1.26 -6.56
N ARG A 50 3.39 0.77 -7.77
CA ARG A 50 4.59 1.09 -8.55
C ARG A 50 4.32 2.08 -9.66
N SER A 51 3.04 2.36 -9.91
CA SER A 51 2.59 3.26 -10.96
C SER A 51 1.41 4.07 -10.46
N GLU A 52 1.10 5.11 -11.20
CA GLU A 52 -0.03 5.98 -10.94
C GLU A 52 -0.89 6.07 -12.18
N GLN A 53 -2.20 6.16 -11.99
CA GLN A 53 -3.10 6.61 -13.03
C GLN A 53 -3.22 8.12 -12.93
N ARG A 54 -2.96 8.82 -14.04
CA ARG A 54 -3.09 10.25 -14.11
C ARG A 54 -4.11 10.64 -15.16
N VAL A 55 -4.97 11.57 -14.83
CA VAL A 55 -5.86 12.20 -15.79
C VAL A 55 -5.35 13.61 -16.06
N LEU A 56 -5.06 13.87 -17.32
CA LEU A 56 -4.47 15.14 -17.76
C LEU A 56 -5.50 15.94 -18.55
N GLU A 57 -5.46 17.24 -18.36
CA GLU A 57 -6.19 18.18 -19.22
C GLU A 57 -5.17 18.88 -20.11
N SER A 58 -5.39 18.81 -21.43
CA SER A 58 -4.57 19.51 -22.42
C SER A 58 -5.32 20.71 -22.93
N SER A 59 -4.71 21.88 -22.89
CA SER A 59 -5.31 23.13 -23.34
C SER A 59 -4.25 24.00 -24.04
N PRO A 60 -4.65 25.10 -24.71
CA PRO A 60 -3.68 26.02 -25.28
C PRO A 60 -2.68 26.59 -24.28
N ASP A 61 -3.03 26.63 -23.00
CA ASP A 61 -2.17 27.11 -21.93
C ASP A 61 -1.23 26.04 -21.38
N GLY A 62 -1.32 24.80 -21.88
CA GLY A 62 -0.46 23.69 -21.46
C GLY A 62 -1.23 22.45 -21.02
N VAL A 63 -0.51 21.57 -20.35
CA VAL A 63 -1.07 20.32 -19.82
C VAL A 63 -1.07 20.41 -18.30
N ARG A 64 -2.19 20.03 -17.68
CA ARG A 64 -2.24 19.97 -16.23
C ARG A 64 -2.84 18.63 -15.77
N VAL A 65 -2.34 18.15 -14.65
CA VAL A 65 -2.85 16.93 -14.04
C VAL A 65 -4.15 17.23 -13.32
N LEU A 66 -5.25 16.59 -13.72
CA LEU A 66 -6.54 16.75 -13.07
C LEU A 66 -6.61 15.93 -11.79
N TYR A 67 -6.13 14.70 -11.84
CA TYR A 67 -5.94 13.87 -10.64
C TYR A 67 -4.90 12.78 -10.90
N SER A 68 -4.41 12.23 -9.81
CA SER A 68 -3.44 11.16 -9.84
C SER A 68 -3.80 10.14 -8.75
N ASN A 69 -3.96 8.88 -9.15
CA ASN A 69 -4.28 7.79 -8.22
C ASN A 69 -3.22 6.70 -8.31
N PRO A 70 -2.66 6.24 -7.17
CA PRO A 70 -1.77 5.09 -7.20
C PRO A 70 -2.53 3.83 -7.61
N ILE A 71 -1.86 2.96 -8.36
CA ILE A 71 -2.41 1.66 -8.78
C ILE A 71 -1.75 0.59 -7.91
N PHE A 72 -2.54 -0.04 -7.04
CA PHE A 72 -2.06 -1.06 -6.12
C PHE A 72 -2.20 -2.45 -6.73
N THR A 73 -1.15 -3.26 -6.60
CA THR A 73 -1.15 -4.66 -6.99
C THR A 73 -0.75 -5.52 -5.81
N PRO A 74 -1.23 -6.78 -5.74
CA PRO A 74 -0.85 -7.68 -4.65
C PRO A 74 0.65 -7.91 -4.59
N ALA A 75 1.19 -8.02 -3.38
CA ALA A 75 2.59 -8.32 -3.14
C ALA A 75 2.73 -9.31 -1.99
N ASN A 76 3.90 -9.89 -1.82
CA ASN A 76 4.16 -10.84 -0.76
C ASN A 76 4.89 -10.15 0.39
N LEU A 77 4.42 -10.41 1.63
CA LEU A 77 5.14 -9.97 2.82
C LEU A 77 6.46 -10.74 2.92
N PRO A 78 7.55 -10.05 3.28
CA PRO A 78 8.80 -10.75 3.56
C PRO A 78 8.62 -11.63 4.80
N LYS A 79 9.04 -12.89 4.67
CA LYS A 79 9.06 -13.81 5.82
C LYS A 79 10.36 -13.61 6.56
N LYS A 80 10.24 -13.22 7.82
CA LYS A 80 11.39 -13.25 8.72
C LYS A 80 11.40 -14.56 9.48
N CYS A 81 12.48 -15.25 9.32
CA CYS A 81 12.72 -16.45 10.12
C CYS A 81 13.36 -16.06 11.45
#